data_70f09045cd688a3e1b2d5e8a42404e68
#
_entry.id   70f09045cd688a3e1b2d5e8a42404e68
#
_cell.length_a   1.000
_cell.length_b   1.000
_cell.length_c   1.000
_cell.angle_alpha   90.00
_cell.angle_beta   90.00
_cell.angle_gamma   90.00
#
_symmetry.space_group_name_H-M   'P 1'
#
loop_
_entity.id
_entity.type
_entity.pdbx_description
1 polymer ?
#
loop_
_entity_poly.entity_id
_entity_poly.type
_entity_poly.pdbx_seq_one_letter_code
_entity_poly.pdbx_strand_id
1 'polypeptide(L)'
;MRILIVLTYFQPHKSGLTVYAVRQARTLAAMGHTVTVLTSQYDRDLPIQETMDGVRILRLPVAFRLSKGVIMPSMPFRAWRLIGNTDVVNLHVPQIDAALIALLTRLRNKPVVLTYHCDLQMPEGWINQLAGWVATLANRVSAKMAHAIVHNTRDFAEHSPFLRQYLEKLVVIQPPIINAPVSTEDVNAFCEKYDIDPGRRIVGMVARLATEKGVEYLVQAMSVVLEAVPDVLVVFVGEYQNVFGEQVYKEKLLPMINALGDHWVFLGVVSEKEKAAFYDLCDLLVLPSINSTESFGMVQVEALTSGTPVVATDLPGVRQPVVTSGMGEIVPAMDAVALGQAIIKVLNAGLKVDPDLVNHLSCHYAPETVAEAYDALYRELIGENGQPAA
;
A
#
# COMPACT_ATOMS: atom_id res chain seq x y z
N MET A 1 -9.29 11.05 21.88
CA MET A 1 -9.72 9.64 22.00
C MET A 1 -8.53 8.72 22.24
N ARG A 2 -8.77 7.54 22.79
CA ARG A 2 -7.77 6.46 22.92
C ARG A 2 -8.05 5.43 21.81
N ILE A 3 -7.13 5.33 20.87
CA ILE A 3 -7.28 4.52 19.64
C ILE A 3 -6.32 3.33 19.74
N LEU A 4 -6.85 2.11 19.53
CA LEU A 4 -6.05 0.90 19.40
C LEU A 4 -6.03 0.46 17.92
N ILE A 5 -4.86 0.54 17.30
CA ILE A 5 -4.62 0.03 15.94
C ILE A 5 -3.97 -1.33 16.06
N VAL A 6 -4.49 -2.32 15.33
CA VAL A 6 -3.97 -3.70 15.37
C VAL A 6 -3.66 -4.18 13.97
N LEU A 7 -2.43 -4.67 13.78
CA LEU A 7 -1.95 -5.23 12.53
C LEU A 7 -0.82 -6.23 12.76
N THR A 8 -0.61 -7.13 11.79
CA THR A 8 0.41 -8.18 11.92
C THR A 8 1.83 -7.63 11.93
N TYR A 9 2.16 -6.73 10.99
CA TYR A 9 3.50 -6.15 10.82
C TYR A 9 3.46 -4.63 10.90
N PHE A 10 4.35 -4.05 11.68
CA PHE A 10 4.52 -2.60 11.80
C PHE A 10 5.98 -2.22 11.56
N GLN A 11 6.30 -0.92 11.50
CA GLN A 11 7.67 -0.48 11.29
C GLN A 11 8.67 -1.13 12.26
N PRO A 12 9.91 -1.44 11.80
CA PRO A 12 10.55 -1.05 10.55
C PRO A 12 10.21 -1.90 9.31
N HIS A 13 9.28 -2.86 9.42
CA HIS A 13 8.81 -3.63 8.27
C HIS A 13 8.24 -2.70 7.18
N LYS A 14 8.62 -2.91 5.91
CA LYS A 14 8.20 -2.08 4.77
C LYS A 14 7.20 -2.85 3.89
N SER A 15 5.97 -2.44 3.88
CA SER A 15 4.90 -2.87 2.96
C SER A 15 3.88 -1.74 2.80
N GLY A 16 3.06 -1.77 1.75
CA GLY A 16 2.01 -0.76 1.56
C GLY A 16 1.09 -0.65 2.77
N LEU A 17 0.65 -1.78 3.34
CA LEU A 17 -0.16 -1.82 4.56
C LEU A 17 0.56 -1.16 5.75
N THR A 18 1.85 -1.47 5.95
CA THR A 18 2.62 -0.90 7.06
C THR A 18 2.80 0.61 6.89
N VAL A 19 3.15 1.08 5.67
CA VAL A 19 3.30 2.51 5.36
C VAL A 19 1.99 3.25 5.64
N TYR A 20 0.86 2.70 5.19
CA TYR A 20 -0.47 3.25 5.48
C TYR A 20 -0.70 3.39 6.99
N ALA A 21 -0.55 2.28 7.74
CA ALA A 21 -0.82 2.26 9.18
C ALA A 21 0.10 3.17 9.98
N VAL A 22 1.38 3.31 9.58
CA VAL A 22 2.34 4.22 10.20
C VAL A 22 1.91 5.67 9.99
N ARG A 23 1.59 6.06 8.75
CA ARG A 23 1.16 7.43 8.42
C ARG A 23 -0.13 7.77 9.18
N GLN A 24 -1.13 6.89 9.16
CA GLN A 24 -2.39 7.05 9.91
C GLN A 24 -2.14 7.21 11.42
N ALA A 25 -1.37 6.31 12.04
CA ALA A 25 -1.12 6.32 13.48
C ALA A 25 -0.41 7.59 13.94
N ARG A 26 0.63 8.02 13.20
CA ARG A 26 1.40 9.24 13.48
C ARG A 26 0.53 10.49 13.39
N THR A 27 -0.26 10.61 12.34
CA THR A 27 -1.09 11.81 12.15
C THR A 27 -2.21 11.88 13.18
N LEU A 28 -2.87 10.75 13.52
CA LEU A 28 -3.84 10.71 14.61
C LEU A 28 -3.20 11.07 15.97
N ALA A 29 -1.95 10.65 16.23
CA ALA A 29 -1.24 11.05 17.43
C ALA A 29 -0.90 12.55 17.45
N ALA A 30 -0.49 13.11 16.30
CA ALA A 30 -0.24 14.55 16.13
C ALA A 30 -1.51 15.40 16.32
N MET A 31 -2.70 14.86 16.00
CA MET A 31 -4.00 15.48 16.30
C MET A 31 -4.39 15.42 17.79
N GLY A 32 -3.54 14.88 18.66
CA GLY A 32 -3.76 14.82 20.10
C GLY A 32 -4.49 13.56 20.59
N HIS A 33 -4.64 12.53 19.75
CA HIS A 33 -5.17 11.25 20.20
C HIS A 33 -4.11 10.40 20.90
N THR A 34 -4.54 9.57 21.84
CA THR A 34 -3.67 8.55 22.46
C THR A 34 -3.70 7.30 21.58
N VAL A 35 -2.71 7.14 20.73
CA VAL A 35 -2.64 6.03 19.77
C VAL A 35 -1.74 4.92 20.32
N THR A 36 -2.27 3.69 20.37
CA THR A 36 -1.51 2.48 20.68
C THR A 36 -1.58 1.53 19.48
N VAL A 37 -0.43 1.05 19.04
CA VAL A 37 -0.32 0.00 18.00
C VAL A 37 0.03 -1.31 18.68
N LEU A 38 -0.79 -2.34 18.43
CA LEU A 38 -0.53 -3.72 18.83
C LEU A 38 -0.15 -4.55 17.62
N THR A 39 1.05 -5.12 17.63
CA THR A 39 1.64 -5.81 16.46
C THR A 39 2.52 -6.98 16.87
N SER A 40 3.08 -7.71 15.90
CA SER A 40 4.02 -8.79 16.16
C SER A 40 5.45 -8.31 16.39
N GLN A 41 6.18 -9.00 17.26
CA GLN A 41 7.63 -8.96 17.31
C GLN A 41 8.18 -9.95 16.25
N TYR A 42 8.01 -9.59 14.99
CA TYR A 42 8.39 -10.45 13.85
C TYR A 42 9.90 -10.66 13.73
N ASP A 43 10.66 -9.76 14.33
CA ASP A 43 12.10 -9.83 14.52
C ASP A 43 12.39 -9.71 16.01
N ARG A 44 13.21 -10.62 16.55
CA ARG A 44 13.52 -10.71 17.99
C ARG A 44 14.35 -9.52 18.50
N ASP A 45 15.05 -8.84 17.60
CA ASP A 45 15.87 -7.67 17.94
C ASP A 45 15.02 -6.40 18.13
N LEU A 46 13.74 -6.43 17.72
CA LEU A 46 12.83 -5.32 17.95
C LEU A 46 12.40 -5.22 19.43
N PRO A 47 12.31 -4.01 19.98
CA PRO A 47 11.85 -3.82 21.34
C PRO A 47 10.38 -4.24 21.50
N ILE A 48 10.06 -4.89 22.62
CA ILE A 48 8.68 -5.29 22.96
C ILE A 48 7.76 -4.08 23.10
N GLN A 49 8.30 -2.97 23.59
CA GLN A 49 7.57 -1.70 23.73
C GLN A 49 8.49 -0.54 23.40
N GLU A 50 7.96 0.40 22.62
CA GLU A 50 8.60 1.68 22.34
C GLU A 50 7.55 2.77 22.09
N THR A 51 7.98 4.02 22.06
CA THR A 51 7.16 5.15 21.60
C THR A 51 7.90 5.86 20.49
N MET A 52 7.25 6.03 19.34
CA MET A 52 7.79 6.72 18.17
C MET A 52 6.74 7.71 17.65
N ASP A 53 7.13 8.96 17.47
CA ASP A 53 6.26 10.03 16.93
C ASP A 53 4.90 10.13 17.65
N GLY A 54 4.90 10.01 18.99
CA GLY A 54 3.71 10.04 19.83
C GLY A 54 2.87 8.75 19.83
N VAL A 55 3.24 7.75 19.04
CA VAL A 55 2.56 6.45 18.95
C VAL A 55 3.22 5.44 19.88
N ARG A 56 2.43 4.84 20.78
CA ARG A 56 2.88 3.74 21.63
C ARG A 56 2.79 2.42 20.86
N ILE A 57 3.92 1.75 20.64
CA ILE A 57 4.02 0.48 19.92
C ILE A 57 4.24 -0.65 20.91
N LEU A 58 3.39 -1.66 20.85
CA LEU A 58 3.49 -2.90 21.65
C LEU A 58 3.63 -4.09 20.73
N ARG A 59 4.77 -4.78 20.81
CA ARG A 59 5.05 -5.97 20.01
C ARG A 59 4.89 -7.24 20.83
N LEU A 60 4.19 -8.21 20.27
CA LEU A 60 3.96 -9.51 20.90
C LEU A 60 4.91 -10.56 20.32
N PRO A 61 5.55 -11.37 21.18
CA PRO A 61 6.39 -12.45 20.73
C PRO A 61 5.65 -13.41 19.79
N VAL A 62 6.30 -13.75 18.69
CA VAL A 62 5.80 -14.72 17.70
C VAL A 62 6.23 -16.11 18.10
N ALA A 63 5.27 -17.04 18.28
CA ALA A 63 5.56 -18.42 18.58
C ALA A 63 6.00 -19.20 17.33
N PHE A 64 5.27 -19.03 16.22
CA PHE A 64 5.62 -19.59 14.92
C PHE A 64 4.95 -18.82 13.78
N ARG A 65 5.45 -19.03 12.56
CA ARG A 65 4.91 -18.44 11.34
C ARG A 65 4.10 -19.49 10.58
N LEU A 66 2.97 -19.06 10.02
CA LEU A 66 2.14 -19.85 9.13
C LEU A 66 1.99 -19.08 7.81
N SER A 67 2.74 -19.47 6.76
CA SER A 67 2.83 -18.70 5.52
C SER A 67 3.29 -17.26 5.81
N LYS A 68 2.55 -16.24 5.33
CA LYS A 68 2.80 -14.81 5.62
C LYS A 68 2.20 -14.35 6.97
N GLY A 69 1.45 -15.21 7.67
CA GLY A 69 0.86 -14.91 8.98
C GLY A 69 1.75 -15.33 10.15
N VAL A 70 1.46 -14.81 11.34
CA VAL A 70 2.16 -15.15 12.58
C VAL A 70 1.15 -15.53 13.66
N ILE A 71 1.57 -16.41 14.55
CA ILE A 71 0.77 -16.84 15.72
C ILE A 71 1.40 -16.28 16.98
N MET A 72 0.61 -15.51 17.72
CA MET A 72 0.98 -14.82 18.95
C MET A 72 0.08 -15.27 20.10
N PRO A 73 0.44 -16.30 20.89
CA PRO A 73 -0.42 -16.85 21.93
C PRO A 73 -0.83 -15.86 23.01
N SER A 74 -0.04 -14.83 23.24
CA SER A 74 -0.34 -13.75 24.20
C SER A 74 -1.36 -12.71 23.68
N MET A 75 -1.70 -12.74 22.39
CA MET A 75 -2.58 -11.76 21.74
C MET A 75 -3.94 -11.62 22.45
N PRO A 76 -4.70 -12.69 22.79
CA PRO A 76 -6.00 -12.55 23.44
C PRO A 76 -5.94 -11.78 24.75
N PHE A 77 -4.97 -12.09 25.60
CA PHE A 77 -4.81 -11.46 26.92
C PHE A 77 -4.39 -10.02 26.83
N ARG A 78 -3.44 -9.71 25.92
CA ARG A 78 -2.96 -8.35 25.71
C ARG A 78 -4.03 -7.47 25.07
N ALA A 79 -4.71 -7.99 24.03
CA ALA A 79 -5.81 -7.29 23.39
C ALA A 79 -6.94 -7.01 24.38
N TRP A 80 -7.39 -8.00 25.16
CA TRP A 80 -8.43 -7.82 26.17
C TRP A 80 -8.12 -6.69 27.15
N ARG A 81 -6.87 -6.63 27.62
CA ARG A 81 -6.44 -5.59 28.59
C ARG A 81 -6.40 -4.20 27.94
N LEU A 82 -5.91 -4.10 26.70
CA LEU A 82 -5.81 -2.83 25.98
C LEU A 82 -7.20 -2.29 25.61
N ILE A 83 -8.08 -3.15 25.09
CA ILE A 83 -9.44 -2.81 24.68
C ILE A 83 -10.22 -2.18 25.85
N GLY A 84 -10.00 -2.65 27.07
CA GLY A 84 -10.65 -2.07 28.25
C GLY A 84 -10.37 -0.58 28.48
N ASN A 85 -9.22 -0.10 28.03
CA ASN A 85 -8.77 1.30 28.14
C ASN A 85 -8.79 2.05 26.81
N THR A 86 -9.57 1.59 25.83
CA THR A 86 -9.63 2.10 24.47
C THR A 86 -11.04 2.59 24.17
N ASP A 87 -11.17 3.61 23.34
CA ASP A 87 -12.46 4.14 22.91
C ASP A 87 -12.90 3.50 21.59
N VAL A 88 -11.96 3.20 20.68
CA VAL A 88 -12.18 2.54 19.39
C VAL A 88 -11.04 1.61 19.04
N VAL A 89 -11.35 0.50 18.35
CA VAL A 89 -10.36 -0.44 17.82
C VAL A 89 -10.41 -0.45 16.30
N ASN A 90 -9.28 -0.18 15.65
CA ASN A 90 -9.10 -0.29 14.21
C ASN A 90 -8.21 -1.49 13.88
N LEU A 91 -8.76 -2.45 13.11
CA LEU A 91 -8.08 -3.65 12.66
C LEU A 91 -7.68 -3.50 11.20
N HIS A 92 -6.38 -3.59 10.92
CA HIS A 92 -5.89 -3.64 9.54
C HIS A 92 -5.86 -5.08 9.05
N VAL A 93 -6.71 -5.40 8.11
CA VAL A 93 -6.86 -6.76 7.57
C VAL A 93 -6.38 -6.83 6.12
N PRO A 94 -5.84 -7.99 5.69
CA PRO A 94 -6.03 -9.33 6.26
C PRO A 94 -5.09 -9.66 7.42
N GLN A 95 -5.63 -10.29 8.50
CA GLN A 95 -4.83 -10.89 9.57
C GLN A 95 -5.60 -12.05 10.24
N ILE A 96 -4.88 -13.06 10.73
CA ILE A 96 -5.48 -14.32 11.22
C ILE A 96 -6.28 -14.10 12.52
N ASP A 97 -5.81 -13.24 13.40
CA ASP A 97 -6.40 -12.99 14.72
C ASP A 97 -7.47 -11.87 14.73
N ALA A 98 -7.79 -11.30 13.56
CA ALA A 98 -8.79 -10.24 13.45
C ALA A 98 -10.15 -10.61 14.03
N ALA A 99 -10.63 -11.83 13.76
CA ALA A 99 -11.92 -12.30 14.28
C ALA A 99 -11.95 -12.34 15.81
N LEU A 100 -10.88 -12.83 16.42
CA LEU A 100 -10.78 -12.90 17.88
C LEU A 100 -10.77 -11.50 18.50
N ILE A 101 -9.99 -10.58 17.93
CA ILE A 101 -9.89 -9.21 18.44
C ILE A 101 -11.22 -8.48 18.27
N ALA A 102 -11.88 -8.63 17.11
CA ALA A 102 -13.21 -8.09 16.87
C ALA A 102 -14.22 -8.60 17.93
N LEU A 103 -14.23 -9.91 18.22
CA LEU A 103 -15.06 -10.50 19.25
C LEU A 103 -14.79 -9.91 20.63
N LEU A 104 -13.51 -9.86 21.06
CA LEU A 104 -13.12 -9.28 22.34
C LEU A 104 -13.53 -7.81 22.45
N THR A 105 -13.45 -7.06 21.35
CA THR A 105 -13.85 -5.65 21.29
C THR A 105 -15.36 -5.50 21.46
N ARG A 106 -16.16 -6.34 20.79
CA ARG A 106 -17.62 -6.37 20.92
C ARG A 106 -18.06 -6.76 22.34
N LEU A 107 -17.40 -7.74 22.96
CA LEU A 107 -17.64 -8.13 24.36
C LEU A 107 -17.36 -7.01 25.37
N ARG A 108 -16.55 -6.03 25.00
CA ARG A 108 -16.27 -4.81 25.76
C ARG A 108 -17.16 -3.61 25.38
N ASN A 109 -18.15 -3.83 24.51
CA ASN A 109 -19.04 -2.78 23.99
C ASN A 109 -18.27 -1.60 23.38
N LYS A 110 -17.18 -1.91 22.61
CA LYS A 110 -16.37 -0.91 21.93
C LYS A 110 -16.58 -0.99 20.43
N PRO A 111 -16.52 0.15 19.71
CA PRO A 111 -16.53 0.17 18.27
C PRO A 111 -15.37 -0.59 17.65
N VAL A 112 -15.67 -1.34 16.57
CA VAL A 112 -14.71 -2.05 15.73
C VAL A 112 -14.77 -1.44 14.33
N VAL A 113 -13.64 -0.96 13.82
CA VAL A 113 -13.45 -0.53 12.44
C VAL A 113 -12.47 -1.50 11.79
N LEU A 114 -12.78 -1.98 10.59
CA LEU A 114 -11.84 -2.74 9.77
C LEU A 114 -11.28 -1.82 8.69
N THR A 115 -9.96 -1.71 8.57
CA THR A 115 -9.30 -1.16 7.38
C THR A 115 -8.86 -2.32 6.51
N TYR A 116 -9.56 -2.52 5.40
CA TYR A 116 -9.33 -3.63 4.47
C TYR A 116 -8.37 -3.20 3.37
N HIS A 117 -7.24 -3.89 3.24
CA HIS A 117 -6.18 -3.46 2.32
C HIS A 117 -6.21 -4.16 0.96
N CYS A 118 -6.48 -5.46 0.92
CA CYS A 118 -6.51 -6.21 -0.33
C CYS A 118 -7.17 -7.58 -0.16
N ASP A 119 -7.55 -8.19 -1.27
CA ASP A 119 -8.00 -9.58 -1.27
C ASP A 119 -6.81 -10.53 -1.07
N LEU A 120 -7.04 -11.60 -0.30
CA LEU A 120 -6.03 -12.62 -0.08
C LEU A 120 -5.90 -13.51 -1.31
N GLN A 121 -4.70 -13.54 -1.86
CA GLN A 121 -4.31 -14.56 -2.83
C GLN A 121 -3.17 -15.40 -2.21
N MET A 122 -3.43 -16.68 -2.06
CA MET A 122 -2.47 -17.60 -1.46
C MET A 122 -1.72 -18.37 -2.57
N PRO A 123 -0.41 -18.59 -2.41
CA PRO A 123 0.34 -19.45 -3.31
C PRO A 123 -0.26 -20.85 -3.40
N GLU A 124 0.06 -21.59 -4.45
CA GLU A 124 -0.36 -22.99 -4.61
C GLU A 124 0.14 -23.85 -3.45
N GLY A 125 -0.64 -24.89 -3.13
CA GLY A 125 -0.32 -25.85 -2.09
C GLY A 125 -1.42 -25.97 -1.03
N TRP A 126 -1.66 -27.20 -0.53
CA TRP A 126 -2.77 -27.49 0.37
C TRP A 126 -2.67 -26.76 1.73
N ILE A 127 -1.45 -26.54 2.25
CA ILE A 127 -1.23 -25.79 3.51
C ILE A 127 -1.63 -24.31 3.31
N ASN A 128 -1.25 -23.72 2.17
CA ASN A 128 -1.60 -22.34 1.84
C ASN A 128 -3.10 -22.18 1.61
N GLN A 129 -3.74 -23.17 0.95
CA GLN A 129 -5.20 -23.18 0.75
C GLN A 129 -5.94 -23.24 2.09
N LEU A 130 -5.50 -24.12 3.02
CA LEU A 130 -6.08 -24.19 4.36
C LEU A 130 -5.88 -22.88 5.14
N ALA A 131 -4.69 -22.30 5.10
CA ALA A 131 -4.40 -21.01 5.73
C ALA A 131 -5.25 -19.89 5.12
N GLY A 132 -5.45 -19.89 3.81
CA GLY A 132 -6.31 -18.97 3.09
C GLY A 132 -7.79 -19.11 3.49
N TRP A 133 -8.27 -20.34 3.64
CA TRP A 133 -9.63 -20.60 4.11
C TRP A 133 -9.85 -20.08 5.54
N VAL A 134 -8.91 -20.38 6.46
CA VAL A 134 -8.95 -19.90 7.85
C VAL A 134 -8.92 -18.37 7.90
N ALA A 135 -8.04 -17.73 7.14
CA ALA A 135 -7.94 -16.27 7.08
C ALA A 135 -9.22 -15.64 6.48
N THR A 136 -9.80 -16.25 5.44
CA THR A 136 -11.07 -15.80 4.86
C THR A 136 -12.22 -15.92 5.87
N LEU A 137 -12.28 -17.01 6.62
CA LEU A 137 -13.27 -17.17 7.69
C LEU A 137 -13.08 -16.13 8.79
N ALA A 138 -11.84 -15.90 9.22
CA ALA A 138 -11.52 -14.86 10.21
C ALA A 138 -11.92 -13.47 9.71
N ASN A 139 -11.63 -13.13 8.46
CA ASN A 139 -12.05 -11.88 7.85
C ASN A 139 -13.57 -11.73 7.79
N ARG A 140 -14.31 -12.80 7.43
CA ARG A 140 -15.79 -12.78 7.42
C ARG A 140 -16.38 -12.56 8.80
N VAL A 141 -15.85 -13.22 9.81
CA VAL A 141 -16.31 -13.05 11.21
C VAL A 141 -16.03 -11.62 11.68
N SER A 142 -14.82 -11.09 11.44
CA SER A 142 -14.49 -9.73 11.82
C SER A 142 -15.33 -8.69 11.08
N ALA A 143 -15.61 -8.88 9.77
CA ALA A 143 -16.47 -7.98 8.99
C ALA A 143 -17.92 -7.95 9.50
N LYS A 144 -18.47 -9.12 9.88
CA LYS A 144 -19.81 -9.16 10.52
C LYS A 144 -19.84 -8.41 11.85
N MET A 145 -18.77 -8.47 12.64
CA MET A 145 -18.66 -7.80 13.92
C MET A 145 -18.27 -6.33 13.80
N ALA A 146 -17.72 -5.90 12.69
CA ALA A 146 -17.36 -4.50 12.44
C ALA A 146 -18.59 -3.60 12.38
N HIS A 147 -18.42 -2.37 12.89
CA HIS A 147 -19.40 -1.29 12.74
C HIS A 147 -19.21 -0.59 11.40
N ALA A 148 -17.96 -0.43 10.97
CA ALA A 148 -17.60 0.11 9.66
C ALA A 148 -16.42 -0.66 9.06
N ILE A 149 -16.37 -0.68 7.73
CA ILE A 149 -15.25 -1.25 6.95
C ILE A 149 -14.72 -0.14 6.06
N VAL A 150 -13.47 0.24 6.29
CA VAL A 150 -12.77 1.26 5.51
C VAL A 150 -12.03 0.60 4.36
N HIS A 151 -12.18 1.15 3.17
CA HIS A 151 -11.36 0.84 2.00
C HIS A 151 -11.07 2.11 1.19
N ASN A 152 -10.01 2.06 0.37
CA ASN A 152 -9.53 3.24 -0.37
C ASN A 152 -10.45 3.66 -1.51
N THR A 153 -11.19 2.72 -2.13
CA THR A 153 -12.08 3.00 -3.25
C THR A 153 -13.34 2.15 -3.20
N ARG A 154 -14.45 2.73 -3.67
CA ARG A 154 -15.71 2.01 -3.87
C ARG A 154 -15.59 1.01 -5.02
N ASP A 155 -14.88 1.38 -6.09
CA ASP A 155 -14.63 0.53 -7.25
C ASP A 155 -14.02 -0.83 -6.87
N PHE A 156 -12.97 -0.85 -6.04
CA PHE A 156 -12.43 -2.11 -5.53
C PHE A 156 -13.44 -2.89 -4.69
N ALA A 157 -14.15 -2.21 -3.79
CA ALA A 157 -15.09 -2.87 -2.88
C ALA A 157 -16.24 -3.55 -3.63
N GLU A 158 -16.75 -2.96 -4.71
CA GLU A 158 -17.81 -3.53 -5.54
C GLU A 158 -17.35 -4.75 -6.34
N HIS A 159 -16.08 -4.81 -6.72
CA HIS A 159 -15.49 -5.92 -7.47
C HIS A 159 -14.82 -6.99 -6.60
N SER A 160 -14.47 -6.67 -5.35
CA SER A 160 -13.88 -7.63 -4.42
C SER A 160 -14.88 -8.74 -4.06
N PRO A 161 -14.54 -10.03 -4.24
CA PRO A 161 -15.38 -11.14 -3.80
C PRO A 161 -15.73 -11.11 -2.32
N PHE A 162 -14.91 -10.44 -1.53
CA PHE A 162 -15.11 -10.27 -0.09
C PHE A 162 -15.93 -9.02 0.23
N LEU A 163 -15.47 -7.83 -0.16
CA LEU A 163 -16.07 -6.55 0.26
C LEU A 163 -17.46 -6.30 -0.29
N ARG A 164 -17.78 -6.81 -1.51
CA ARG A 164 -19.11 -6.66 -2.11
C ARG A 164 -20.25 -7.21 -1.24
N GLN A 165 -19.93 -8.05 -0.25
CA GLN A 165 -20.90 -8.63 0.70
C GLN A 165 -21.21 -7.70 1.88
N TYR A 166 -20.49 -6.57 2.01
CA TYR A 166 -20.54 -5.66 3.17
C TYR A 166 -20.57 -4.19 2.75
N LEU A 167 -21.10 -3.88 1.55
CA LEU A 167 -21.15 -2.50 1.03
C LEU A 167 -21.95 -1.56 1.91
N GLU A 168 -22.90 -2.08 2.70
CA GLU A 168 -23.67 -1.29 3.68
C GLU A 168 -22.83 -0.76 4.84
N LYS A 169 -21.66 -1.37 5.09
CA LYS A 169 -20.69 -0.93 6.12
C LYS A 169 -19.51 -0.20 5.54
N LEU A 170 -19.46 -0.05 4.21
CA LEU A 170 -18.30 0.53 3.53
C LEU A 170 -18.23 2.04 3.78
N VAL A 171 -17.08 2.46 4.27
CA VAL A 171 -16.66 3.88 4.31
C VAL A 171 -15.42 4.03 3.44
N VAL A 172 -15.46 4.92 2.46
CA VAL A 172 -14.33 5.18 1.59
C VAL A 172 -13.45 6.25 2.23
N ILE A 173 -12.23 5.86 2.60
CA ILE A 173 -11.20 6.78 3.10
C ILE A 173 -9.92 6.53 2.29
N GLN A 174 -9.39 7.58 1.68
CA GLN A 174 -8.21 7.51 0.84
C GLN A 174 -6.95 7.12 1.64
N PRO A 175 -5.92 6.53 0.99
CA PRO A 175 -4.68 6.24 1.68
C PRO A 175 -3.89 7.52 1.96
N PRO A 176 -3.20 7.62 3.12
CA PRO A 176 -2.39 8.79 3.42
C PRO A 176 -1.11 8.78 2.58
N ILE A 177 -0.91 9.81 1.75
CA ILE A 177 0.26 9.97 0.88
C ILE A 177 1.12 11.13 1.42
N ILE A 178 2.41 10.89 1.46
CA ILE A 178 3.41 11.91 1.80
C ILE A 178 4.42 11.95 0.68
N ASN A 179 4.59 13.12 0.07
CA ASN A 179 5.72 13.42 -0.78
C ASN A 179 6.62 14.43 -0.07
N ALA A 180 7.90 14.10 0.03
CA ALA A 180 8.89 15.06 0.49
C ALA A 180 9.06 16.17 -0.56
N PRO A 181 9.20 17.42 -0.16
CA PRO A 181 9.57 18.48 -1.10
C PRO A 181 10.94 18.16 -1.71
N VAL A 182 11.07 18.41 -3.00
CA VAL A 182 12.26 18.11 -3.79
C VAL A 182 12.73 19.37 -4.51
N SER A 183 14.04 19.60 -4.49
CA SER A 183 14.69 20.65 -5.26
C SER A 183 15.40 20.07 -6.50
N THR A 184 15.73 20.91 -7.46
CA THR A 184 16.56 20.51 -8.61
C THR A 184 17.90 19.93 -8.19
N GLU A 185 18.50 20.44 -7.11
CA GLU A 185 19.74 19.95 -6.55
C GLU A 185 19.59 18.52 -5.99
N ASP A 186 18.43 18.19 -5.40
CA ASP A 186 18.13 16.83 -4.91
C ASP A 186 18.02 15.84 -6.07
N VAL A 187 17.39 16.25 -7.18
CA VAL A 187 17.31 15.43 -8.40
C VAL A 187 18.68 15.23 -9.02
N ASN A 188 19.49 16.28 -9.13
CA ASN A 188 20.85 16.18 -9.65
C ASN A 188 21.72 15.27 -8.79
N ALA A 189 21.66 15.39 -7.47
CA ALA A 189 22.39 14.53 -6.54
C ALA A 189 21.92 13.06 -6.63
N PHE A 190 20.63 12.82 -6.88
CA PHE A 190 20.09 11.50 -7.13
C PHE A 190 20.66 10.91 -8.42
N CYS A 191 20.65 11.66 -9.53
CA CYS A 191 21.21 11.23 -10.80
C CYS A 191 22.70 10.91 -10.70
N GLU A 192 23.49 11.78 -10.05
CA GLU A 192 24.91 11.56 -9.81
C GLU A 192 25.18 10.29 -8.97
N LYS A 193 24.42 10.12 -7.88
CA LYS A 193 24.58 8.97 -6.97
C LYS A 193 24.36 7.63 -7.66
N TYR A 194 23.38 7.58 -8.57
CA TYR A 194 22.94 6.33 -9.20
C TYR A 194 23.39 6.19 -10.65
N ASP A 195 24.25 7.09 -11.13
CA ASP A 195 24.79 7.13 -12.51
C ASP A 195 23.67 7.12 -13.56
N ILE A 196 22.66 7.98 -13.34
CA ILE A 196 21.51 8.13 -14.24
C ILE A 196 21.70 9.40 -15.07
N ASP A 197 21.68 9.25 -16.41
CA ASP A 197 21.66 10.38 -17.33
C ASP A 197 20.26 11.01 -17.36
N PRO A 198 20.07 12.26 -16.84
CA PRO A 198 18.78 12.93 -16.84
C PRO A 198 18.31 13.37 -18.25
N GLY A 199 19.18 13.26 -19.26
CA GLY A 199 18.82 13.50 -20.65
C GLY A 199 18.06 12.34 -21.31
N ARG A 200 18.03 11.16 -20.69
CA ARG A 200 17.27 10.00 -21.18
C ARG A 200 15.79 10.13 -20.81
N ARG A 201 14.95 9.37 -21.53
CA ARG A 201 13.53 9.23 -21.17
C ARG A 201 13.37 8.20 -20.06
N ILE A 202 12.88 8.64 -18.90
CA ILE A 202 12.84 7.81 -17.68
C ILE A 202 11.46 7.21 -17.46
N VAL A 203 11.39 5.88 -17.50
CA VAL A 203 10.20 5.10 -17.10
C VAL A 203 10.43 4.54 -15.70
N GLY A 204 9.68 5.05 -14.73
CA GLY A 204 9.80 4.65 -13.34
C GLY A 204 8.93 3.45 -12.97
N MET A 205 9.43 2.58 -12.10
CA MET A 205 8.63 1.57 -11.41
C MET A 205 9.03 1.48 -9.94
N VAL A 206 8.04 1.55 -9.04
CA VAL A 206 8.27 1.40 -7.59
C VAL A 206 7.53 0.19 -7.08
N ALA A 207 8.26 -0.89 -6.83
CA ALA A 207 7.69 -2.15 -6.35
C ALA A 207 8.74 -3.06 -5.71
N ARG A 208 8.30 -4.11 -5.02
CA ARG A 208 9.12 -5.31 -4.82
C ARG A 208 9.15 -6.12 -6.12
N LEU A 209 10.25 -6.81 -6.39
CA LEU A 209 10.30 -7.76 -7.51
C LEU A 209 9.47 -9.00 -7.16
N ALA A 210 8.17 -8.93 -7.38
CA ALA A 210 7.21 -9.94 -7.00
C ALA A 210 6.21 -10.20 -8.13
N THR A 211 5.75 -11.43 -8.23
CA THR A 211 4.90 -11.91 -9.33
C THR A 211 3.65 -11.04 -9.50
N GLU A 212 3.00 -10.66 -8.40
CA GLU A 212 1.78 -9.84 -8.43
C GLU A 212 1.98 -8.43 -9.02
N LYS A 213 3.24 -7.97 -9.15
CA LYS A 213 3.58 -6.65 -9.68
C LYS A 213 3.74 -6.61 -11.19
N GLY A 214 3.73 -7.77 -11.86
CA GLY A 214 3.71 -7.87 -13.32
C GLY A 214 4.94 -7.29 -14.02
N VAL A 215 6.12 -7.35 -13.37
CA VAL A 215 7.37 -6.80 -13.91
C VAL A 215 7.72 -7.43 -15.27
N GLU A 216 7.37 -8.70 -15.48
CA GLU A 216 7.56 -9.39 -16.75
C GLU A 216 6.86 -8.71 -17.94
N TYR A 217 5.70 -8.08 -17.70
CA TYR A 217 4.97 -7.39 -18.78
C TYR A 217 5.66 -6.08 -19.16
N LEU A 218 6.26 -5.37 -18.18
CA LEU A 218 7.08 -4.21 -18.48
C LEU A 218 8.34 -4.62 -19.27
N VAL A 219 9.04 -5.69 -18.83
CA VAL A 219 10.22 -6.21 -19.54
C VAL A 219 9.88 -6.61 -20.97
N GLN A 220 8.75 -7.29 -21.19
CA GLN A 220 8.29 -7.67 -22.53
C GLN A 220 7.90 -6.46 -23.39
N ALA A 221 7.27 -5.44 -22.77
CA ALA A 221 6.90 -4.21 -23.45
C ALA A 221 8.11 -3.41 -23.97
N MET A 222 9.28 -3.56 -23.32
CA MET A 222 10.49 -2.83 -23.70
C MET A 222 10.95 -3.09 -25.13
N SER A 223 10.67 -4.25 -25.72
CA SER A 223 11.02 -4.51 -27.12
C SER A 223 10.36 -3.50 -28.06
N VAL A 224 9.07 -3.23 -27.88
CA VAL A 224 8.31 -2.26 -28.70
C VAL A 224 8.66 -0.83 -28.32
N VAL A 225 8.88 -0.57 -27.02
CA VAL A 225 9.21 0.78 -26.52
C VAL A 225 10.58 1.22 -27.06
N LEU A 226 11.59 0.36 -27.04
CA LEU A 226 12.96 0.67 -27.55
C LEU A 226 13.01 0.93 -29.06
N GLU A 227 12.12 0.29 -29.84
CA GLU A 227 12.01 0.58 -31.28
C GLU A 227 11.50 2.01 -31.51
N ALA A 228 10.60 2.51 -30.67
CA ALA A 228 9.99 3.83 -30.81
C ALA A 228 10.73 4.95 -30.06
N VAL A 229 11.35 4.63 -28.92
CA VAL A 229 12.05 5.54 -28.03
C VAL A 229 13.39 4.91 -27.62
N PRO A 230 14.43 4.98 -28.48
CA PRO A 230 15.69 4.25 -28.26
C PRO A 230 16.50 4.68 -27.04
N ASP A 231 16.28 5.88 -26.51
CA ASP A 231 16.96 6.45 -25.34
C ASP A 231 16.26 6.18 -24.02
N VAL A 232 15.17 5.38 -24.01
CA VAL A 232 14.45 5.08 -22.77
C VAL A 232 15.29 4.30 -21.76
N LEU A 233 15.12 4.64 -20.48
CA LEU A 233 15.69 3.92 -19.33
C LEU A 233 14.59 3.57 -18.34
N VAL A 234 14.47 2.31 -17.98
CA VAL A 234 13.64 1.87 -16.86
C VAL A 234 14.43 1.95 -15.57
N VAL A 235 13.93 2.73 -14.61
CA VAL A 235 14.49 2.85 -13.27
C VAL A 235 13.57 2.14 -12.28
N PHE A 236 14.06 1.01 -11.74
CA PHE A 236 13.29 0.19 -10.79
C PHE A 236 13.73 0.49 -9.35
N VAL A 237 12.81 0.95 -8.53
CA VAL A 237 13.00 1.26 -7.11
C VAL A 237 12.25 0.26 -6.24
N GLY A 238 12.95 -0.39 -5.31
CA GLY A 238 12.38 -1.33 -4.35
C GLY A 238 13.20 -2.60 -4.21
N GLU A 239 12.76 -3.46 -3.30
CA GLU A 239 13.47 -4.70 -3.01
C GLU A 239 13.39 -5.66 -4.20
N TYR A 240 14.55 -6.12 -4.70
CA TYR A 240 14.63 -7.05 -5.84
C TYR A 240 15.52 -8.26 -5.57
N GLN A 241 16.32 -8.25 -4.50
CA GLN A 241 17.31 -9.31 -4.26
C GLN A 241 16.75 -10.46 -3.42
N ASN A 242 16.16 -10.16 -2.26
CA ASN A 242 15.75 -11.15 -1.26
C ASN A 242 14.24 -11.09 -0.97
N VAL A 243 13.42 -10.91 -2.01
CA VAL A 243 11.96 -10.87 -1.85
C VAL A 243 11.46 -12.25 -1.45
N PHE A 244 10.80 -12.31 -0.30
CA PHE A 244 10.35 -13.57 0.29
C PHE A 244 9.34 -14.29 -0.64
N GLY A 245 9.67 -15.54 -1.00
CA GLY A 245 8.83 -16.40 -1.84
C GLY A 245 8.93 -16.13 -3.34
N GLU A 246 9.77 -15.19 -3.80
CA GLU A 246 9.86 -14.78 -5.21
C GLU A 246 11.17 -15.20 -5.91
N GLN A 247 11.91 -16.14 -5.31
CA GLN A 247 13.19 -16.56 -5.87
C GLN A 247 13.07 -17.15 -7.30
N VAL A 248 12.09 -18.01 -7.51
CA VAL A 248 11.84 -18.63 -8.83
C VAL A 248 11.45 -17.58 -9.88
N TYR A 249 10.60 -16.64 -9.49
CA TYR A 249 10.20 -15.52 -10.35
C TYR A 249 11.40 -14.65 -10.76
N LYS A 250 12.23 -14.30 -9.79
CA LYS A 250 13.47 -13.54 -10.02
C LYS A 250 14.41 -14.28 -10.97
N GLU A 251 14.65 -15.57 -10.75
CA GLU A 251 15.54 -16.39 -11.60
C GLU A 251 15.07 -16.46 -13.04
N LYS A 252 13.75 -16.50 -13.26
CA LYS A 252 13.13 -16.46 -14.59
C LYS A 252 13.30 -15.09 -15.26
N LEU A 253 13.17 -14.01 -14.49
CA LEU A 253 13.06 -12.65 -15.02
C LEU A 253 14.42 -11.99 -15.25
N LEU A 254 15.41 -12.25 -14.40
CA LEU A 254 16.73 -11.62 -14.50
C LEU A 254 17.43 -11.78 -15.87
N PRO A 255 17.41 -12.95 -16.54
CA PRO A 255 18.00 -13.07 -17.88
C PRO A 255 17.35 -12.15 -18.90
N MET A 256 16.02 -11.95 -18.82
CA MET A 256 15.29 -11.07 -19.74
C MET A 256 15.63 -9.60 -19.46
N ILE A 257 15.74 -9.22 -18.18
CA ILE A 257 16.16 -7.86 -17.78
C ILE A 257 17.60 -7.59 -18.21
N ASN A 258 18.51 -8.54 -17.97
CA ASN A 258 19.92 -8.40 -18.36
C ASN A 258 20.10 -8.24 -19.87
N ALA A 259 19.20 -8.81 -20.69
CA ALA A 259 19.22 -8.63 -22.13
C ALA A 259 18.84 -7.19 -22.58
N LEU A 260 18.23 -6.38 -21.71
CA LEU A 260 17.96 -4.96 -21.97
C LEU A 260 19.21 -4.07 -21.77
N GLY A 261 20.29 -4.61 -21.21
CA GLY A 261 21.56 -3.89 -21.02
C GLY A 261 21.39 -2.61 -20.20
N ASP A 262 21.84 -1.49 -20.75
CA ASP A 262 21.83 -0.16 -20.12
C ASP A 262 20.45 0.54 -20.16
N HIS A 263 19.42 -0.16 -20.61
CA HIS A 263 18.02 0.33 -20.60
C HIS A 263 17.25 -0.06 -19.32
N TRP A 264 17.91 -0.72 -18.36
CA TRP A 264 17.29 -1.10 -17.09
C TRP A 264 18.27 -0.98 -15.93
N VAL A 265 17.86 -0.27 -14.87
CA VAL A 265 18.64 -0.16 -13.64
C VAL A 265 17.79 -0.49 -12.41
N PHE A 266 18.37 -1.26 -11.48
CA PHE A 266 17.81 -1.53 -10.16
C PHE A 266 18.51 -0.67 -9.11
N LEU A 267 17.75 0.16 -8.39
CA LEU A 267 18.32 1.00 -7.32
C LEU A 267 18.19 0.36 -5.93
N GLY A 268 17.33 -0.66 -5.80
CA GLY A 268 17.01 -1.20 -4.49
C GLY A 268 16.09 -0.27 -3.68
N VAL A 269 16.13 -0.43 -2.36
CA VAL A 269 15.31 0.39 -1.44
C VAL A 269 16.03 1.72 -1.21
N VAL A 270 15.37 2.81 -1.57
CA VAL A 270 15.85 4.19 -1.41
C VAL A 270 15.18 4.88 -0.21
N SER A 271 15.71 6.01 0.22
CA SER A 271 15.07 6.88 1.24
C SER A 271 13.83 7.58 0.69
N GLU A 272 12.97 8.12 1.56
CA GLU A 272 11.78 8.87 1.13
C GLU A 272 12.15 10.12 0.30
N LYS A 273 13.25 10.80 0.64
CA LYS A 273 13.76 11.94 -0.11
C LYS A 273 14.24 11.56 -1.51
N GLU A 274 15.01 10.46 -1.61
CA GLU A 274 15.44 9.92 -2.89
C GLU A 274 14.28 9.41 -3.74
N LYS A 275 13.26 8.81 -3.11
CA LYS A 275 12.05 8.38 -3.81
C LYS A 275 11.28 9.59 -4.40
N ALA A 276 11.23 10.71 -3.69
CA ALA A 276 10.63 11.93 -4.21
C ALA A 276 11.42 12.49 -5.40
N ALA A 277 12.77 12.54 -5.32
CA ALA A 277 13.63 12.93 -6.44
C ALA A 277 13.48 11.99 -7.64
N PHE A 278 13.34 10.69 -7.39
CA PHE A 278 13.06 9.70 -8.43
C PHE A 278 11.73 9.98 -9.15
N TYR A 279 10.64 10.29 -8.42
CA TYR A 279 9.37 10.61 -9.07
C TYR A 279 9.47 11.87 -9.93
N ASP A 280 10.14 12.91 -9.43
CA ASP A 280 10.33 14.18 -10.17
C ASP A 280 11.17 14.00 -11.46
N LEU A 281 12.15 13.06 -11.40
CA LEU A 281 12.97 12.69 -12.55
C LEU A 281 12.18 11.93 -13.63
N CYS A 282 11.15 11.15 -13.25
CA CYS A 282 10.45 10.28 -14.18
C CYS A 282 9.63 11.06 -15.22
N ASP A 283 9.67 10.63 -16.49
CA ASP A 283 8.71 11.06 -17.51
C ASP A 283 7.36 10.38 -17.33
N LEU A 284 7.34 9.15 -16.80
CA LEU A 284 6.13 8.44 -16.39
C LEU A 284 6.42 7.35 -15.36
N LEU A 285 5.43 6.99 -14.56
CA LEU A 285 5.46 5.82 -13.68
C LEU A 285 4.62 4.69 -14.28
N VAL A 286 5.09 3.44 -14.19
CA VAL A 286 4.35 2.26 -14.62
C VAL A 286 3.96 1.41 -13.41
N LEU A 287 2.68 1.02 -13.33
CA LEU A 287 2.16 0.06 -12.34
C LEU A 287 1.42 -1.09 -13.06
N PRO A 288 2.14 -2.13 -13.53
CA PRO A 288 1.58 -3.20 -14.35
C PRO A 288 1.08 -4.38 -13.51
N SER A 289 0.54 -4.12 -12.32
CA SER A 289 0.04 -5.15 -11.39
C SER A 289 -0.99 -6.06 -12.06
N ILE A 290 -1.00 -7.35 -11.69
CA ILE A 290 -1.76 -8.37 -12.43
C ILE A 290 -2.99 -8.92 -11.70
N ASN A 291 -3.19 -8.56 -10.42
CA ASN A 291 -4.28 -9.11 -9.63
C ASN A 291 -4.70 -8.22 -8.44
N SER A 292 -5.76 -8.62 -7.75
CA SER A 292 -6.40 -7.88 -6.65
C SER A 292 -5.62 -7.82 -5.33
N THR A 293 -4.38 -8.32 -5.27
CA THR A 293 -3.46 -8.02 -4.16
C THR A 293 -2.97 -6.58 -4.21
N GLU A 294 -2.99 -5.96 -5.40
CA GLU A 294 -2.93 -4.51 -5.55
C GLU A 294 -4.36 -3.96 -5.55
N SER A 295 -4.71 -3.17 -4.57
CA SER A 295 -6.07 -2.66 -4.41
C SER A 295 -6.23 -1.17 -4.69
N PHE A 296 -5.09 -0.47 -4.87
CA PHE A 296 -5.08 0.97 -5.11
C PHE A 296 -3.82 1.44 -5.84
N GLY A 297 -2.62 1.05 -5.35
CA GLY A 297 -1.34 1.51 -5.87
C GLY A 297 -0.98 2.91 -5.39
N MET A 298 -0.66 3.06 -4.10
CA MET A 298 -0.25 4.36 -3.50
C MET A 298 0.86 5.05 -4.29
N VAL A 299 1.76 4.28 -4.90
CA VAL A 299 2.86 4.80 -5.72
C VAL A 299 2.40 5.63 -6.92
N GLN A 300 1.18 5.37 -7.44
CA GLN A 300 0.59 6.19 -8.50
C GLN A 300 0.30 7.60 -8.02
N VAL A 301 -0.30 7.72 -6.83
CA VAL A 301 -0.61 9.03 -6.25
C VAL A 301 0.68 9.75 -5.85
N GLU A 302 1.67 9.02 -5.32
CA GLU A 302 2.99 9.59 -5.06
C GLU A 302 3.62 10.18 -6.34
N ALA A 303 3.52 9.48 -7.48
CA ALA A 303 3.97 10.00 -8.78
C ALA A 303 3.15 11.21 -9.26
N LEU A 304 1.82 11.09 -9.26
CA LEU A 304 0.92 12.17 -9.70
C LEU A 304 1.11 13.45 -8.90
N THR A 305 1.31 13.35 -7.58
CA THR A 305 1.58 14.49 -6.70
C THR A 305 3.02 15.04 -6.81
N SER A 306 3.90 14.33 -7.53
CA SER A 306 5.21 14.82 -7.98
C SER A 306 5.20 15.37 -9.41
N GLY A 307 4.04 15.44 -10.07
CA GLY A 307 3.92 15.94 -11.45
C GLY A 307 4.13 14.88 -12.53
N THR A 308 4.24 13.59 -12.16
CA THR A 308 4.57 12.49 -13.06
C THR A 308 3.31 11.72 -13.45
N PRO A 309 2.99 11.57 -14.75
CA PRO A 309 1.87 10.80 -15.25
C PRO A 309 2.08 9.29 -15.00
N VAL A 310 0.99 8.52 -15.10
CA VAL A 310 1.00 7.10 -14.75
C VAL A 310 0.41 6.24 -15.87
N VAL A 311 1.05 5.09 -16.14
CA VAL A 311 0.44 3.99 -16.91
C VAL A 311 0.16 2.85 -15.94
N ALA A 312 -1.12 2.50 -15.78
CA ALA A 312 -1.56 1.47 -14.84
C ALA A 312 -2.48 0.43 -15.49
N THR A 313 -2.58 -0.73 -14.86
CA THR A 313 -3.49 -1.78 -15.33
C THR A 313 -4.93 -1.53 -14.91
N ASP A 314 -5.88 -1.98 -15.76
CA ASP A 314 -7.33 -1.90 -15.56
C ASP A 314 -7.79 -2.93 -14.51
N LEU A 315 -7.28 -2.78 -13.30
CA LEU A 315 -7.73 -3.53 -12.14
C LEU A 315 -8.62 -2.66 -11.26
N PRO A 316 -9.68 -3.21 -10.67
CA PRO A 316 -10.51 -2.48 -9.72
C PRO A 316 -9.68 -1.83 -8.61
N GLY A 317 -9.94 -0.56 -8.36
CA GLY A 317 -9.19 0.25 -7.40
C GLY A 317 -7.85 0.79 -7.95
N VAL A 318 -7.07 -0.03 -8.66
CA VAL A 318 -5.78 0.38 -9.27
C VAL A 318 -5.98 1.45 -10.36
N ARG A 319 -7.02 1.32 -11.15
CA ARG A 319 -7.35 2.29 -12.21
C ARG A 319 -7.79 3.66 -11.68
N GLN A 320 -8.25 3.74 -10.42
CA GLN A 320 -8.91 4.94 -9.89
C GLN A 320 -8.02 6.20 -9.87
N PRO A 321 -6.75 6.16 -9.46
CA PRO A 321 -5.90 7.36 -9.49
C PRO A 321 -5.77 7.96 -10.89
N VAL A 322 -5.58 7.13 -11.92
CA VAL A 322 -5.47 7.59 -13.31
C VAL A 322 -6.81 8.10 -13.84
N VAL A 323 -7.91 7.35 -13.61
CA VAL A 323 -9.26 7.76 -14.04
C VAL A 323 -9.67 9.09 -13.39
N THR A 324 -9.39 9.28 -12.10
CA THR A 324 -9.77 10.49 -11.37
C THR A 324 -8.92 11.69 -11.78
N SER A 325 -7.62 11.49 -12.00
CA SER A 325 -6.72 12.58 -12.39
C SER A 325 -6.79 12.92 -13.88
N GLY A 326 -7.14 11.96 -14.73
CA GLY A 326 -7.01 12.09 -16.19
C GLY A 326 -5.56 12.15 -16.69
N MET A 327 -4.57 11.84 -15.82
CA MET A 327 -3.15 12.04 -16.12
C MET A 327 -2.43 10.71 -16.29
N GLY A 328 -2.68 10.08 -17.44
CA GLY A 328 -2.05 8.81 -17.80
C GLY A 328 -2.93 7.91 -18.66
N GLU A 329 -2.59 6.63 -18.70
CA GLU A 329 -3.29 5.62 -19.51
C GLU A 329 -3.62 4.38 -18.65
N ILE A 330 -4.74 3.76 -18.98
CA ILE A 330 -5.16 2.48 -18.40
C ILE A 330 -5.05 1.40 -19.46
N VAL A 331 -4.44 0.27 -19.11
CA VAL A 331 -4.21 -0.85 -20.02
C VAL A 331 -4.73 -2.17 -19.44
N PRO A 332 -5.13 -3.14 -20.25
CA PRO A 332 -5.47 -4.47 -19.75
C PRO A 332 -4.32 -5.09 -18.94
N ALA A 333 -4.63 -5.77 -17.85
CA ALA A 333 -3.63 -6.51 -17.11
C ALA A 333 -3.07 -7.67 -17.95
N MET A 334 -1.78 -7.98 -17.78
CA MET A 334 -1.08 -9.05 -18.50
C MET A 334 -0.99 -8.85 -20.03
N ASP A 335 -1.09 -7.61 -20.50
CA ASP A 335 -0.94 -7.25 -21.91
C ASP A 335 0.29 -6.36 -22.13
N ALA A 336 1.42 -6.97 -22.46
CA ALA A 336 2.69 -6.26 -22.67
C ALA A 336 2.64 -5.35 -23.92
N VAL A 337 1.85 -5.69 -24.93
CA VAL A 337 1.73 -4.89 -26.17
C VAL A 337 0.96 -3.61 -25.88
N ALA A 338 -0.20 -3.71 -25.23
CA ALA A 338 -0.99 -2.55 -24.82
C ALA A 338 -0.18 -1.66 -23.85
N LEU A 339 0.58 -2.28 -22.92
CA LEU A 339 1.46 -1.55 -22.00
C LEU A 339 2.54 -0.77 -22.76
N GLY A 340 3.22 -1.38 -23.72
CA GLY A 340 4.24 -0.72 -24.54
C GLY A 340 3.68 0.44 -25.35
N GLN A 341 2.51 0.26 -25.98
CA GLN A 341 1.83 1.32 -26.72
C GLN A 341 1.43 2.51 -25.84
N ALA A 342 0.93 2.24 -24.63
CA ALA A 342 0.58 3.29 -23.68
C ALA A 342 1.82 4.05 -23.20
N ILE A 343 2.93 3.36 -22.89
CA ILE A 343 4.20 3.98 -22.54
C ILE A 343 4.66 4.93 -23.65
N ILE A 344 4.71 4.45 -24.90
CA ILE A 344 5.11 5.26 -26.07
C ILE A 344 4.21 6.49 -26.23
N LYS A 345 2.88 6.29 -26.08
CA LYS A 345 1.91 7.38 -26.18
C LYS A 345 2.17 8.49 -25.16
N VAL A 346 2.36 8.12 -23.88
CA VAL A 346 2.61 9.07 -22.80
C VAL A 346 3.96 9.78 -22.96
N LEU A 347 5.02 9.05 -23.30
CA LEU A 347 6.35 9.62 -23.53
C LEU A 347 6.35 10.61 -24.69
N ASN A 348 5.70 10.27 -25.83
CA ASN A 348 5.62 11.15 -27.00
C ASN A 348 4.74 12.39 -26.78
N ALA A 349 3.71 12.26 -25.94
CA ALA A 349 2.86 13.39 -25.59
C ALA A 349 3.57 14.41 -24.66
N GLY A 350 4.65 14.00 -23.99
CA GLY A 350 5.35 14.86 -23.03
C GLY A 350 4.43 15.36 -21.92
N LEU A 351 3.47 14.53 -21.49
CA LEU A 351 2.49 14.90 -20.47
C LEU A 351 3.20 15.26 -19.16
N LYS A 352 2.75 16.35 -18.56
CA LYS A 352 3.07 16.72 -17.17
C LYS A 352 1.77 16.95 -16.43
N VAL A 353 1.70 16.55 -15.18
CA VAL A 353 0.52 16.79 -14.36
C VAL A 353 0.38 18.27 -14.08
N ASP A 354 -0.82 18.82 -14.29
CA ASP A 354 -1.11 20.24 -14.04
C ASP A 354 -0.82 20.59 -12.57
N PRO A 355 -0.10 21.72 -12.28
CA PRO A 355 0.22 22.11 -10.92
C PRO A 355 -1.00 22.28 -10.00
N ASP A 356 -2.13 22.76 -10.52
CA ASP A 356 -3.37 22.90 -9.74
C ASP A 356 -3.93 21.52 -9.38
N LEU A 357 -3.83 20.56 -10.30
CA LEU A 357 -4.20 19.17 -10.03
C LEU A 357 -3.23 18.51 -9.01
N VAL A 358 -1.92 18.75 -9.13
CA VAL A 358 -0.91 18.31 -8.15
C VAL A 358 -1.29 18.80 -6.75
N ASN A 359 -1.60 20.10 -6.62
CA ASN A 359 -2.01 20.70 -5.33
C ASN A 359 -3.31 20.07 -4.81
N HIS A 360 -4.30 19.92 -5.69
CA HIS A 360 -5.57 19.28 -5.31
C HIS A 360 -5.37 17.84 -4.80
N LEU A 361 -4.63 17.02 -5.53
CA LEU A 361 -4.33 15.65 -5.14
C LEU A 361 -3.52 15.60 -3.84
N SER A 362 -2.52 16.47 -3.69
CA SER A 362 -1.70 16.56 -2.48
C SER A 362 -2.55 16.87 -1.24
N CYS A 363 -3.51 17.78 -1.34
CA CYS A 363 -4.44 18.07 -0.25
C CYS A 363 -5.42 16.91 0.00
N HIS A 364 -5.93 16.31 -1.07
CA HIS A 364 -6.92 15.22 -0.96
C HIS A 364 -6.37 13.97 -0.30
N TYR A 365 -5.10 13.62 -0.59
CA TYR A 365 -4.42 12.45 -0.03
C TYR A 365 -3.51 12.78 1.15
N ALA A 366 -3.51 14.03 1.63
CA ALA A 366 -2.71 14.43 2.78
C ALA A 366 -3.02 13.56 4.00
N PRO A 367 -2.00 13.15 4.78
CA PRO A 367 -2.22 12.38 6.00
C PRO A 367 -3.18 13.05 6.97
N GLU A 368 -3.19 14.38 7.04
CA GLU A 368 -4.08 15.18 7.86
C GLU A 368 -5.54 15.01 7.42
N THR A 369 -5.84 15.17 6.13
CA THR A 369 -7.18 14.97 5.55
C THR A 369 -7.70 13.54 5.80
N VAL A 370 -6.82 12.56 5.61
CA VAL A 370 -7.14 11.14 5.87
C VAL A 370 -7.40 10.89 7.35
N ALA A 371 -6.58 11.45 8.24
CA ALA A 371 -6.74 11.29 9.69
C ALA A 371 -8.00 11.99 10.20
N GLU A 372 -8.38 13.15 9.65
CA GLU A 372 -9.65 13.84 9.93
C GLU A 372 -10.85 12.98 9.54
N ALA A 373 -10.79 12.29 8.40
CA ALA A 373 -11.86 11.38 7.99
C ALA A 373 -12.00 10.17 8.97
N TYR A 374 -10.88 9.63 9.44
CA TYR A 374 -10.88 8.59 10.47
C TYR A 374 -11.38 9.12 11.82
N ASP A 375 -10.97 10.32 12.23
CA ASP A 375 -11.43 10.96 13.47
C ASP A 375 -12.95 11.15 13.45
N ALA A 376 -13.49 11.67 12.35
CA ALA A 376 -14.93 11.85 12.17
C ALA A 376 -15.68 10.51 12.27
N LEU A 377 -15.22 9.46 11.57
CA LEU A 377 -15.78 8.12 11.65
C LEU A 377 -15.75 7.56 13.08
N TYR A 378 -14.63 7.71 13.78
CA TYR A 378 -14.50 7.20 15.15
C TYR A 378 -15.43 7.93 16.12
N ARG A 379 -15.55 9.27 16.01
CA ARG A 379 -16.48 10.08 16.85
C ARG A 379 -17.95 9.70 16.60
N GLU A 380 -18.31 9.46 15.36
CA GLU A 380 -19.65 8.97 15.02
C GLU A 380 -19.94 7.64 15.73
N LEU A 381 -19.01 6.68 15.65
CA LEU A 381 -19.19 5.35 16.22
C LEU A 381 -19.18 5.32 17.75
N ILE A 382 -18.50 6.24 18.42
CA ILE A 382 -18.52 6.35 19.89
C ILE A 382 -19.69 7.20 20.42
N GLY A 383 -20.50 7.81 19.53
CA GLY A 383 -21.68 8.59 19.90
C GLY A 383 -21.36 10.03 20.35
N GLU A 384 -20.18 10.58 20.08
CA GLU A 384 -19.82 11.97 20.44
C GLU A 384 -20.57 13.02 19.59
N ASN A 385 -21.23 12.65 18.52
CA ASN A 385 -22.00 13.53 17.63
C ASN A 385 -23.49 13.65 18.02
N GLY A 386 -23.89 13.19 19.22
CA GLY A 386 -25.23 13.45 19.78
C GLY A 386 -26.35 12.54 19.30
N GLN A 387 -26.06 11.46 18.60
CA GLN A 387 -27.01 10.37 18.35
C GLN A 387 -26.46 9.05 18.88
N PRO A 388 -27.24 8.25 19.63
CA PRO A 388 -26.78 6.94 20.08
C PRO A 388 -26.60 6.03 18.85
N ALA A 389 -25.44 5.37 18.79
CA ALA A 389 -25.23 4.29 17.84
C ALA A 389 -26.25 3.19 18.10
N ALA A 390 -27.12 2.93 17.15
CA ALA A 390 -28.17 1.90 17.19
C ALA A 390 -27.59 0.47 17.11
#